data_22c4dd26b876f404ca72bdc6d17731c6
#
_entry.id   22c4dd26b876f404ca72bdc6d17731c6
#
_cell.length_a   1.000
_cell.length_b   1.000
_cell.length_c   1.000
_cell.angle_alpha   90.00
_cell.angle_beta   90.00
_cell.angle_gamma   90.00
#
_symmetry.space_group_name_H-M   'P 1'
#
loop_
_entity.id
_entity.type
_entity.pdbx_description
1 polymer ?
#
loop_
_entity_poly.entity_id
_entity_poly.type
_entity_poly.pdbx_seq_one_letter_code
_entity_poly.pdbx_strand_id
1 'polypeptide(L)'
;MNATLPLQVDVEGARVRLTDSTLRDGSHAMAHQFTEEQVRAVVHALDESNVEVIEVAHGDGLGGSSFNYGFSRVSEFDLIAAAAEEAQTAKIAVLLLPGLGTIEHLRHAHQVGAAVARIATHCTEADVAVQHFGAARDLGMETVGFLMLSHRIGPAELADQARIMVDAGAQCVYVVDSAGALVLSEAQARVQALLDAIGPHAQVGFHGHQNLSLGVANSVLAVQGGARQIDGALCALGAGAGNAPTEVLAATFDRLGIGTGVDVKGVLAAAQEVLRPILPRMPFADRSAIVQGYAGVYSSFLLHAERAAERYSVAAHEILQRVGEAGYVGGQEDMIIDIAIQLAQQRGGLPA
;
A
#
# COMPACT_ATOMS: atom_id res chain seq x y z
N MET A 1 -2.32 -41.27 12.10
CA MET A 1 -1.05 -40.63 11.70
C MET A 1 -1.24 -39.13 11.80
N ASN A 2 -0.76 -38.53 12.91
CA ASN A 2 -0.77 -37.08 13.07
C ASN A 2 0.31 -36.51 12.17
N ALA A 3 -0.09 -35.94 11.03
CA ALA A 3 0.80 -35.07 10.28
C ALA A 3 1.01 -33.80 11.12
N THR A 4 2.11 -33.75 11.86
CA THR A 4 2.64 -32.51 12.39
C THR A 4 2.99 -31.63 11.18
N LEU A 5 2.16 -30.64 10.90
CA LEU A 5 2.52 -29.56 9.99
C LEU A 5 3.71 -28.81 10.62
N PRO A 6 4.91 -28.83 10.04
CA PRO A 6 5.98 -27.97 10.50
C PRO A 6 5.71 -26.55 9.99
N LEU A 7 4.92 -25.78 10.73
CA LEU A 7 4.98 -24.33 10.66
C LEU A 7 6.25 -23.87 11.43
N GLN A 8 7.41 -24.34 11.00
CA GLN A 8 8.66 -23.68 11.37
C GLN A 8 8.84 -22.52 10.36
N VAL A 9 8.48 -21.32 10.83
CA VAL A 9 8.82 -20.09 10.14
C VAL A 9 10.31 -19.85 10.37
N ASP A 10 11.16 -20.36 9.47
CA ASP A 10 12.60 -20.14 9.53
C ASP A 10 12.94 -18.76 8.92
N VAL A 11 12.89 -17.75 9.77
CA VAL A 11 13.20 -16.36 9.45
C VAL A 11 14.25 -15.77 10.39
N GLU A 12 14.78 -16.57 11.33
CA GLU A 12 15.76 -16.12 12.30
C GLU A 12 17.02 -15.59 11.61
N GLY A 13 17.44 -14.37 11.99
CA GLY A 13 18.58 -13.68 11.40
C GLY A 13 18.29 -13.00 10.04
N ALA A 14 17.09 -13.10 9.50
CA ALA A 14 16.71 -12.32 8.33
C ALA A 14 16.77 -10.81 8.64
N ARG A 15 17.25 -10.04 7.67
CA ARG A 15 17.27 -8.58 7.75
C ARG A 15 16.22 -8.01 6.80
N VAL A 16 15.32 -7.17 7.31
CA VAL A 16 14.18 -6.60 6.58
C VAL A 16 14.14 -5.10 6.77
N ARG A 17 14.01 -4.34 5.70
CA ARG A 17 13.71 -2.92 5.72
C ARG A 17 12.20 -2.71 5.89
N LEU A 18 11.79 -2.01 6.94
CA LEU A 18 10.42 -1.52 7.08
C LEU A 18 10.29 -0.18 6.37
N THR A 19 9.24 -0.05 5.56
CA THR A 19 8.78 1.21 4.98
C THR A 19 7.44 1.56 5.61
N ASP A 20 7.29 2.79 6.10
CA ASP A 20 6.01 3.27 6.62
C ASP A 20 5.26 4.07 5.57
N SER A 21 4.01 3.70 5.29
CA SER A 21 3.13 4.33 4.31
C SER A 21 1.96 5.12 4.93
N THR A 22 2.06 5.45 6.22
CA THR A 22 1.03 6.22 6.96
C THR A 22 0.66 7.51 6.23
N LEU A 23 1.65 8.24 5.73
CA LEU A 23 1.48 9.55 5.10
C LEU A 23 1.21 9.48 3.58
N ARG A 24 1.13 8.27 3.02
CA ARG A 24 0.69 8.04 1.64
C ARG A 24 -0.60 7.22 1.61
N ASP A 25 -0.56 5.90 1.91
CA ASP A 25 -1.75 5.04 1.89
C ASP A 25 -2.76 5.46 2.97
N GLY A 26 -2.26 5.83 4.14
CA GLY A 26 -3.08 6.37 5.22
C GLY A 26 -3.85 7.64 4.85
N SER A 27 -3.38 8.38 3.86
CA SER A 27 -4.06 9.59 3.37
C SER A 27 -5.46 9.31 2.83
N HIS A 28 -5.73 8.12 2.30
CA HIS A 28 -7.09 7.68 1.93
C HIS A 28 -8.06 7.74 3.13
N ALA A 29 -7.68 7.17 4.26
CA ALA A 29 -8.52 7.16 5.46
C ALA A 29 -8.68 8.56 6.10
N MET A 30 -7.76 9.47 5.82
CA MET A 30 -7.79 10.87 6.22
C MET A 30 -8.50 11.76 5.18
N ALA A 31 -9.09 11.20 4.13
CA ALA A 31 -9.66 11.93 2.99
C ALA A 31 -8.69 12.97 2.39
N HIS A 32 -7.39 12.67 2.41
CA HIS A 32 -6.28 13.51 1.93
C HIS A 32 -6.13 14.85 2.66
N GLN A 33 -6.54 14.91 3.95
CA GLN A 33 -6.59 16.13 4.72
C GLN A 33 -5.44 16.28 5.74
N PHE A 34 -4.32 15.63 5.55
CA PHE A 34 -3.14 15.86 6.38
C PHE A 34 -2.67 17.31 6.28
N THR A 35 -2.27 17.88 7.42
CA THR A 35 -1.61 19.20 7.50
C THR A 35 -0.09 19.00 7.50
N GLU A 36 0.63 20.05 7.16
CA GLU A 36 2.11 20.03 7.23
C GLU A 36 2.61 19.71 8.65
N GLU A 37 1.98 20.28 9.68
CA GLU A 37 2.32 20.01 11.07
C GLU A 37 2.14 18.53 11.44
N GLN A 38 1.06 17.89 10.98
CA GLN A 38 0.81 16.47 11.20
C GLN A 38 1.86 15.61 10.47
N VAL A 39 2.22 15.98 9.23
CA VAL A 39 3.27 15.27 8.48
C VAL A 39 4.61 15.37 9.21
N ARG A 40 5.03 16.56 9.63
CA ARG A 40 6.28 16.74 10.40
C ARG A 40 6.27 15.91 11.68
N ALA A 41 5.21 15.94 12.46
CA ALA A 41 5.12 15.18 13.70
C ALA A 41 5.24 13.66 13.49
N VAL A 42 4.57 13.11 12.46
CA VAL A 42 4.65 11.69 12.13
C VAL A 42 6.03 11.31 11.59
N VAL A 43 6.61 12.11 10.70
CA VAL A 43 7.96 11.88 10.16
C VAL A 43 9.00 11.90 11.28
N HIS A 44 8.96 12.91 12.16
CA HIS A 44 9.86 13.01 13.32
C HIS A 44 9.83 11.73 14.18
N ALA A 45 8.62 11.31 14.56
CA ALA A 45 8.45 10.13 15.41
C ALA A 45 8.91 8.81 14.75
N LEU A 46 8.69 8.66 13.43
CA LEU A 46 9.14 7.50 12.66
C LEU A 46 10.68 7.51 12.47
N ASP A 47 11.27 8.67 12.17
CA ASP A 47 12.70 8.83 11.99
C ASP A 47 13.46 8.57 13.30
N GLU A 48 13.00 9.14 14.43
CA GLU A 48 13.56 8.84 15.76
C GLU A 48 13.43 7.35 16.14
N SER A 49 12.43 6.67 15.57
CA SER A 49 12.25 5.22 15.75
C SER A 49 13.07 4.37 14.78
N ASN A 50 13.97 4.96 14.01
CA ASN A 50 14.82 4.32 13.01
C ASN A 50 14.03 3.61 11.87
N VAL A 51 12.89 4.15 11.45
CA VAL A 51 12.21 3.70 10.24
C VAL A 51 12.97 4.24 9.04
N GLU A 52 13.54 3.36 8.22
CA GLU A 52 14.49 3.75 7.16
C GLU A 52 13.83 4.49 5.98
N VAL A 53 12.55 4.22 5.70
CA VAL A 53 11.81 4.82 4.58
C VAL A 53 10.42 5.22 5.01
N ILE A 54 10.04 6.47 4.71
CA ILE A 54 8.72 7.04 4.99
C ILE A 54 8.12 7.51 3.67
N GLU A 55 6.97 6.96 3.30
CA GLU A 55 6.27 7.30 2.06
C GLU A 55 5.30 8.44 2.29
N VAL A 56 5.44 9.52 1.51
CA VAL A 56 4.63 10.74 1.62
C VAL A 56 4.13 11.15 0.24
N ALA A 57 2.81 11.19 0.06
CA ALA A 57 2.15 11.70 -1.14
C ALA A 57 0.63 11.79 -0.90
N HIS A 58 -0.13 12.12 -1.95
CA HIS A 58 -1.55 11.78 -2.02
C HIS A 58 -1.75 10.25 -1.91
N GLY A 59 -2.89 9.78 -1.42
CA GLY A 59 -3.17 8.35 -1.31
C GLY A 59 -2.95 7.57 -2.60
N ASP A 60 -3.36 8.15 -3.73
CA ASP A 60 -3.16 7.59 -5.08
C ASP A 60 -1.80 7.98 -5.70
N GLY A 61 -0.89 8.55 -4.93
CA GLY A 61 0.42 8.96 -5.39
C GLY A 61 0.48 10.35 -6.02
N LEU A 62 1.61 10.67 -6.63
CA LEU A 62 1.87 11.96 -7.26
C LEU A 62 0.84 12.30 -8.34
N GLY A 63 0.28 13.51 -8.28
CA GLY A 63 -0.78 13.95 -9.19
C GLY A 63 -2.18 13.45 -8.82
N GLY A 64 -2.34 12.72 -7.72
CA GLY A 64 -3.61 12.16 -7.26
C GLY A 64 -4.64 13.19 -6.82
N SER A 65 -4.19 14.37 -6.36
CA SER A 65 -5.09 15.43 -5.88
C SER A 65 -6.00 15.95 -7.01
N SER A 66 -7.23 15.43 -7.09
CA SER A 66 -8.14 15.67 -8.20
C SER A 66 -9.60 15.50 -7.78
N PHE A 67 -10.52 15.84 -8.71
CA PHE A 67 -11.95 15.65 -8.51
C PHE A 67 -12.32 14.15 -8.32
N ASN A 68 -11.63 13.25 -9.03
CA ASN A 68 -11.95 11.82 -8.99
C ASN A 68 -11.49 11.16 -7.69
N TYR A 69 -10.26 11.52 -7.23
CA TYR A 69 -9.62 10.84 -6.09
C TYR A 69 -9.73 11.64 -4.78
N GLY A 70 -10.17 12.90 -4.86
CA GLY A 70 -10.23 13.82 -3.74
C GLY A 70 -9.08 14.82 -3.76
N PHE A 71 -9.36 16.04 -3.29
CA PHE A 71 -8.35 17.08 -3.21
C PHE A 71 -7.57 17.00 -1.90
N SER A 72 -6.25 17.08 -1.98
CA SER A 72 -5.39 17.27 -0.83
C SER A 72 -5.63 18.64 -0.19
N ARG A 73 -5.57 18.69 1.13
CA ARG A 73 -5.67 19.97 1.90
C ARG A 73 -4.46 20.85 1.66
N VAL A 74 -3.28 20.27 1.58
CA VAL A 74 -2.00 20.92 1.32
C VAL A 74 -1.43 20.30 0.05
N SER A 75 -0.68 21.09 -0.73
CA SER A 75 0.02 20.57 -1.90
C SER A 75 0.89 19.37 -1.51
N GLU A 76 0.84 18.30 -2.31
CA GLU A 76 1.67 17.12 -2.06
C GLU A 76 3.16 17.46 -2.04
N PHE A 77 3.61 18.41 -2.86
CA PHE A 77 5.02 18.84 -2.89
C PHE A 77 5.43 19.60 -1.63
N ASP A 78 4.51 20.39 -1.04
CA ASP A 78 4.76 21.05 0.23
C ASP A 78 4.83 20.03 1.37
N LEU A 79 3.98 18.98 1.35
CA LEU A 79 4.05 17.88 2.31
C LEU A 79 5.34 17.05 2.18
N ILE A 80 5.80 16.80 0.94
CA ILE A 80 7.06 16.09 0.68
C ILE A 80 8.25 16.95 1.15
N ALA A 81 8.24 18.26 0.88
CA ALA A 81 9.27 19.18 1.34
C ALA A 81 9.34 19.21 2.88
N ALA A 82 8.18 19.36 3.54
CA ALA A 82 8.08 19.33 4.99
C ALA A 82 8.63 18.02 5.60
N ALA A 83 8.30 16.88 4.98
CA ALA A 83 8.81 15.59 5.38
C ALA A 83 10.33 15.47 5.21
N ALA A 84 10.87 15.94 4.08
CA ALA A 84 12.29 15.89 3.79
C ALA A 84 13.12 16.83 4.69
N GLU A 85 12.56 17.98 5.07
CA GLU A 85 13.18 18.90 6.04
C GLU A 85 13.23 18.33 7.46
N GLU A 86 12.20 17.55 7.83
CA GLU A 86 12.07 16.96 9.17
C GLU A 86 12.92 15.70 9.34
N ALA A 87 13.01 14.85 8.33
CA ALA A 87 13.75 13.59 8.37
C ALA A 87 15.26 13.85 8.48
N GLN A 88 15.92 13.20 9.45
CA GLN A 88 17.37 13.29 9.66
C GLN A 88 18.10 12.10 9.03
N THR A 89 17.50 10.93 9.06
CA THR A 89 18.08 9.66 8.59
C THR A 89 17.20 8.92 7.61
N ALA A 90 15.89 9.00 7.79
CA ALA A 90 14.92 8.34 6.92
C ALA A 90 14.92 8.93 5.51
N LYS A 91 14.76 8.07 4.51
CA LYS A 91 14.54 8.48 3.13
C LYS A 91 13.05 8.75 2.90
N ILE A 92 12.73 9.87 2.28
CA ILE A 92 11.35 10.15 1.86
C ILE A 92 11.10 9.46 0.53
N ALA A 93 10.04 8.63 0.50
CA ALA A 93 9.56 7.93 -0.68
C ALA A 93 8.27 8.57 -1.21
N VAL A 94 8.08 8.47 -2.51
CA VAL A 94 6.85 8.91 -3.18
C VAL A 94 6.32 7.80 -4.08
N LEU A 95 4.99 7.65 -4.14
CA LEU A 95 4.31 6.76 -5.07
C LEU A 95 3.99 7.51 -6.37
N LEU A 96 4.15 6.85 -7.51
CA LEU A 96 3.73 7.33 -8.81
C LEU A 96 3.02 6.20 -9.58
N LEU A 97 1.79 6.48 -10.03
CA LEU A 97 1.07 5.63 -10.97
C LEU A 97 1.20 6.24 -12.38
N PRO A 98 1.76 5.51 -13.37
CA PRO A 98 1.73 5.95 -14.76
C PRO A 98 0.30 6.28 -15.22
N GLY A 99 0.14 7.43 -15.87
CA GLY A 99 -1.18 7.93 -16.28
C GLY A 99 -1.82 8.90 -15.28
N LEU A 100 -1.50 8.80 -13.99
CA LEU A 100 -1.89 9.76 -12.96
C LEU A 100 -0.74 10.73 -12.66
N GLY A 101 0.39 10.19 -12.22
CA GLY A 101 1.63 10.93 -12.06
C GLY A 101 2.42 11.04 -13.38
N THR A 102 3.19 12.10 -13.52
CA THR A 102 4.04 12.35 -14.68
C THR A 102 5.52 12.39 -14.30
N ILE A 103 6.41 12.31 -15.28
CA ILE A 103 7.85 12.48 -15.07
C ILE A 103 8.16 13.87 -14.48
N GLU A 104 7.39 14.90 -14.80
CA GLU A 104 7.55 16.23 -14.20
C GLU A 104 7.18 16.25 -12.72
N HIS A 105 6.13 15.54 -12.32
CA HIS A 105 5.82 15.36 -10.90
C HIS A 105 6.95 14.65 -10.17
N LEU A 106 7.57 13.62 -10.78
CA LEU A 106 8.69 12.89 -10.20
C LEU A 106 9.93 13.79 -10.03
N ARG A 107 10.25 14.62 -11.06
CA ARG A 107 11.34 15.60 -10.98
C ARG A 107 11.11 16.62 -9.87
N HIS A 108 9.89 17.13 -9.76
CA HIS A 108 9.55 18.09 -8.70
C HIS A 108 9.64 17.44 -7.32
N ALA A 109 9.11 16.24 -7.14
CA ALA A 109 9.22 15.51 -5.87
C ALA A 109 10.70 15.29 -5.47
N HIS A 110 11.55 14.92 -6.44
CA HIS A 110 12.99 14.80 -6.20
C HIS A 110 13.64 16.14 -5.80
N GLN A 111 13.29 17.25 -6.48
CA GLN A 111 13.80 18.58 -6.15
C GLN A 111 13.45 19.04 -4.74
N VAL A 112 12.30 18.64 -4.21
CA VAL A 112 11.87 18.96 -2.85
C VAL A 112 12.25 17.89 -1.81
N GLY A 113 13.11 16.92 -2.18
CA GLY A 113 13.77 16.02 -1.24
C GLY A 113 13.35 14.56 -1.27
N ALA A 114 12.45 14.13 -2.16
CA ALA A 114 12.16 12.71 -2.31
C ALA A 114 13.38 11.94 -2.85
N ALA A 115 13.74 10.85 -2.18
CA ALA A 115 14.90 10.02 -2.50
C ALA A 115 14.55 8.64 -3.07
N VAL A 116 13.31 8.18 -2.90
CA VAL A 116 12.82 6.86 -3.34
C VAL A 116 11.59 7.06 -4.22
N ALA A 117 11.62 6.53 -5.44
CA ALA A 117 10.50 6.49 -6.37
C ALA A 117 9.86 5.10 -6.36
N ARG A 118 8.61 5.01 -5.93
CA ARG A 118 7.80 3.78 -5.92
C ARG A 118 6.82 3.87 -7.09
N ILE A 119 7.07 3.09 -8.15
CA ILE A 119 6.31 3.16 -9.40
C ILE A 119 5.35 1.98 -9.45
N ALA A 120 4.06 2.29 -9.43
CA ALA A 120 2.99 1.31 -9.27
C ALA A 120 2.19 1.14 -10.56
N THR A 121 1.96 -0.12 -10.93
CA THR A 121 1.07 -0.50 -12.04
C THR A 121 0.10 -1.57 -11.59
N HIS A 122 -0.94 -1.82 -12.37
CA HIS A 122 -1.67 -3.07 -12.26
C HIS A 122 -0.72 -4.24 -12.51
N CYS A 123 -0.95 -5.37 -11.85
CA CYS A 123 -0.07 -6.54 -11.91
C CYS A 123 0.11 -7.15 -13.31
N THR A 124 -0.66 -6.74 -14.30
CA THR A 124 -0.57 -7.17 -15.72
C THR A 124 0.04 -6.13 -16.65
N GLU A 125 0.46 -4.96 -16.15
CA GLU A 125 0.77 -3.77 -16.96
C GLU A 125 2.13 -3.16 -16.55
N ALA A 126 3.12 -3.97 -16.22
CA ALA A 126 4.43 -3.50 -15.80
C ALA A 126 5.16 -2.67 -16.86
N ASP A 127 4.87 -2.91 -18.13
CA ASP A 127 5.50 -2.23 -19.28
C ASP A 127 5.20 -0.72 -19.33
N VAL A 128 4.05 -0.26 -18.81
CA VAL A 128 3.73 1.18 -18.78
C VAL A 128 4.63 1.98 -17.83
N ALA A 129 5.34 1.31 -16.92
CA ALA A 129 6.25 1.94 -15.95
C ALA A 129 7.68 2.17 -16.49
N VAL A 130 8.07 1.56 -17.60
CA VAL A 130 9.47 1.51 -18.08
C VAL A 130 10.11 2.90 -18.15
N GLN A 131 9.44 3.88 -18.77
CA GLN A 131 9.96 5.24 -18.88
C GLN A 131 10.12 5.96 -17.52
N HIS A 132 9.27 5.62 -16.54
CA HIS A 132 9.29 6.24 -15.22
C HIS A 132 10.47 5.70 -14.39
N PHE A 133 10.79 4.41 -14.51
CA PHE A 133 12.02 3.84 -13.92
C PHE A 133 13.26 4.50 -14.50
N GLY A 134 13.34 4.66 -15.84
CA GLY A 134 14.44 5.37 -16.47
C GLY A 134 14.62 6.78 -15.93
N ALA A 135 13.52 7.56 -15.88
CA ALA A 135 13.55 8.92 -15.35
C ALA A 135 13.98 8.99 -13.87
N ALA A 136 13.48 8.09 -13.02
CA ALA A 136 13.86 8.03 -11.61
C ALA A 136 15.34 7.68 -11.43
N ARG A 137 15.86 6.73 -12.22
CA ARG A 137 17.29 6.36 -12.23
C ARG A 137 18.18 7.53 -12.68
N ASP A 138 17.78 8.26 -13.71
CA ASP A 138 18.50 9.44 -14.21
C ASP A 138 18.58 10.56 -13.14
N LEU A 139 17.59 10.66 -12.27
CA LEU A 139 17.56 11.54 -11.11
C LEU A 139 18.39 11.02 -9.92
N GLY A 140 18.91 9.79 -9.98
CA GLY A 140 19.65 9.17 -8.88
C GLY A 140 18.78 8.65 -7.73
N MET A 141 17.46 8.54 -7.93
CA MET A 141 16.55 8.01 -6.92
C MET A 141 16.67 6.49 -6.80
N GLU A 142 16.43 5.98 -5.59
CA GLU A 142 16.16 4.54 -5.41
C GLU A 142 14.82 4.20 -6.07
N THR A 143 14.77 3.08 -6.80
CA THR A 143 13.61 2.71 -7.62
C THR A 143 12.97 1.43 -7.13
N VAL A 144 11.67 1.48 -6.87
CA VAL A 144 10.87 0.37 -6.37
C VAL A 144 9.65 0.18 -7.28
N GLY A 145 9.43 -1.05 -7.74
CA GLY A 145 8.26 -1.43 -8.53
C GLY A 145 7.14 -1.98 -7.64
N PHE A 146 5.91 -1.60 -7.95
CA PHE A 146 4.70 -2.06 -7.28
C PHE A 146 3.78 -2.77 -8.25
N LEU A 147 3.56 -4.07 -8.08
CA LEU A 147 2.59 -4.85 -8.84
C LEU A 147 1.27 -4.90 -8.05
N MET A 148 0.38 -3.93 -8.29
CA MET A 148 -0.89 -3.81 -7.57
C MET A 148 -1.86 -4.93 -7.94
N LEU A 149 -2.77 -5.28 -6.99
CA LEU A 149 -3.75 -6.35 -7.16
C LEU A 149 -3.11 -7.70 -7.52
N SER A 150 -1.97 -8.01 -6.91
CA SER A 150 -1.18 -9.22 -7.20
C SER A 150 -1.96 -10.53 -7.09
N HIS A 151 -3.09 -10.55 -6.35
CA HIS A 151 -3.97 -11.72 -6.23
C HIS A 151 -4.67 -12.10 -7.54
N ARG A 152 -4.75 -11.17 -8.52
CA ARG A 152 -5.53 -11.38 -9.76
C ARG A 152 -4.85 -12.29 -10.78
N ILE A 153 -3.55 -12.49 -10.68
CA ILE A 153 -2.77 -13.36 -11.57
C ILE A 153 -1.97 -14.40 -10.77
N GLY A 154 -1.54 -15.44 -11.46
CA GLY A 154 -0.73 -16.49 -10.86
C GLY A 154 0.70 -16.05 -10.54
N PRO A 155 1.40 -16.78 -9.63
CA PRO A 155 2.78 -16.45 -9.26
C PRO A 155 3.74 -16.34 -10.43
N ALA A 156 3.64 -17.25 -11.42
CA ALA A 156 4.54 -17.26 -12.59
C ALA A 156 4.33 -16.03 -13.49
N GLU A 157 3.06 -15.67 -13.76
CA GLU A 157 2.72 -14.49 -14.56
C GLU A 157 3.15 -13.19 -13.84
N LEU A 158 2.98 -13.14 -12.50
CA LEU A 158 3.44 -12.01 -11.70
C LEU A 158 4.98 -11.87 -11.75
N ALA A 159 5.70 -12.98 -11.76
CA ALA A 159 7.16 -13.01 -11.90
C ALA A 159 7.64 -12.49 -13.27
N ASP A 160 6.89 -12.75 -14.35
CA ASP A 160 7.18 -12.19 -15.66
C ASP A 160 7.01 -10.66 -15.68
N GLN A 161 5.99 -10.13 -15.01
CA GLN A 161 5.82 -8.69 -14.85
C GLN A 161 6.96 -8.06 -14.01
N ALA A 162 7.40 -8.76 -12.96
CA ALA A 162 8.53 -8.30 -12.15
C ALA A 162 9.83 -8.19 -12.96
N ARG A 163 10.11 -9.11 -13.89
CA ARG A 163 11.27 -9.02 -14.79
C ARG A 163 11.24 -7.74 -15.63
N ILE A 164 10.06 -7.36 -16.18
CA ILE A 164 9.92 -6.13 -16.96
C ILE A 164 10.33 -4.91 -16.12
N MET A 165 9.89 -4.84 -14.86
CA MET A 165 10.27 -3.74 -13.97
C MET A 165 11.76 -3.71 -13.65
N VAL A 166 12.37 -4.89 -13.40
CA VAL A 166 13.81 -5.00 -13.10
C VAL A 166 14.65 -4.64 -14.32
N ASP A 167 14.28 -5.11 -15.50
CA ASP A 167 14.96 -4.75 -16.76
C ASP A 167 14.88 -3.25 -17.05
N ALA A 168 13.81 -2.57 -16.57
CA ALA A 168 13.64 -1.12 -16.64
C ALA A 168 14.43 -0.36 -15.55
N GLY A 169 15.02 -1.05 -14.55
CA GLY A 169 15.85 -0.45 -13.51
C GLY A 169 15.26 -0.46 -12.10
N ALA A 170 14.20 -1.23 -11.84
CA ALA A 170 13.73 -1.42 -10.47
C ALA A 170 14.76 -2.17 -9.63
N GLN A 171 15.07 -1.67 -8.43
CA GLN A 171 15.99 -2.27 -7.46
C GLN A 171 15.27 -3.18 -6.46
N CYS A 172 13.96 -3.02 -6.35
CA CYS A 172 13.06 -3.89 -5.59
C CYS A 172 11.73 -3.96 -6.31
N VAL A 173 11.05 -5.13 -6.28
CA VAL A 173 9.68 -5.26 -6.79
C VAL A 173 8.80 -5.85 -5.70
N TYR A 174 7.67 -5.20 -5.45
CA TYR A 174 6.71 -5.56 -4.42
C TYR A 174 5.57 -6.42 -4.98
N VAL A 175 5.26 -7.48 -4.25
CA VAL A 175 3.95 -8.14 -4.29
C VAL A 175 2.99 -7.28 -3.49
N VAL A 176 1.96 -6.71 -4.12
CA VAL A 176 1.04 -5.77 -3.48
C VAL A 176 -0.35 -6.39 -3.37
N ASP A 177 -0.73 -6.72 -2.15
CA ASP A 177 -2.07 -7.23 -1.81
C ASP A 177 -3.05 -6.06 -1.59
N SER A 178 -3.32 -5.32 -2.67
CA SER A 178 -4.14 -4.10 -2.65
C SER A 178 -5.60 -4.34 -2.20
N ALA A 179 -6.07 -5.56 -2.24
CA ALA A 179 -7.41 -5.93 -1.81
C ALA A 179 -7.42 -6.57 -0.40
N GLY A 180 -6.26 -6.87 0.18
CA GLY A 180 -6.17 -7.70 1.38
C GLY A 180 -6.82 -9.08 1.18
N ALA A 181 -6.69 -9.64 -0.03
CA ALA A 181 -7.34 -10.87 -0.48
C ALA A 181 -6.45 -12.10 -0.44
N LEU A 182 -5.11 -11.92 -0.41
CA LEU A 182 -4.16 -13.04 -0.36
C LEU A 182 -4.27 -13.78 0.97
N VAL A 183 -4.27 -15.10 0.90
CA VAL A 183 -4.34 -15.97 2.08
C VAL A 183 -3.06 -16.77 2.25
N LEU A 184 -2.27 -16.41 3.26
CA LEU A 184 -1.11 -17.16 3.79
C LEU A 184 -0.13 -17.66 2.70
N SER A 185 -0.27 -18.92 2.28
CA SER A 185 0.60 -19.52 1.27
C SER A 185 0.58 -18.84 -0.10
N GLU A 186 -0.48 -18.11 -0.43
CA GLU A 186 -0.56 -17.37 -1.69
C GLU A 186 0.38 -16.16 -1.71
N ALA A 187 0.52 -15.47 -0.57
CA ALA A 187 1.49 -14.38 -0.43
C ALA A 187 2.92 -14.92 -0.55
N GLN A 188 3.23 -16.01 0.19
CA GLN A 188 4.54 -16.65 0.16
C GLN A 188 4.91 -17.14 -1.25
N ALA A 189 3.98 -17.81 -1.94
CA ALA A 189 4.21 -18.36 -3.27
C ALA A 189 4.54 -17.28 -4.31
N ARG A 190 3.87 -16.11 -4.24
CA ARG A 190 4.16 -14.97 -5.14
C ARG A 190 5.52 -14.37 -4.86
N VAL A 191 5.86 -14.15 -3.59
CA VAL A 191 7.19 -13.66 -3.20
C VAL A 191 8.29 -14.62 -3.68
N GLN A 192 8.11 -15.94 -3.46
CA GLN A 192 9.08 -16.93 -3.91
C GLN A 192 9.24 -16.93 -5.42
N ALA A 193 8.13 -16.85 -6.18
CA ALA A 193 8.20 -16.80 -7.64
C ALA A 193 8.93 -15.54 -8.15
N LEU A 194 8.71 -14.39 -7.53
CA LEU A 194 9.47 -13.17 -7.83
C LEU A 194 10.95 -13.38 -7.49
N LEU A 195 11.27 -13.88 -6.31
CA LEU A 195 12.65 -14.13 -5.89
C LEU A 195 13.38 -15.05 -6.87
N ASP A 196 12.75 -16.15 -7.29
CA ASP A 196 13.33 -17.09 -8.27
C ASP A 196 13.58 -16.42 -9.63
N ALA A 197 12.74 -15.45 -10.00
CA ALA A 197 12.81 -14.75 -11.28
C ALA A 197 13.84 -13.61 -11.32
N ILE A 198 13.95 -12.83 -10.23
CA ILE A 198 14.72 -11.58 -10.20
C ILE A 198 15.76 -11.52 -9.08
N GLY A 199 15.84 -12.51 -8.20
CA GLY A 199 16.59 -12.50 -6.94
C GLY A 199 18.04 -12.04 -6.99
N PRO A 200 18.85 -12.37 -8.01
CA PRO A 200 20.24 -11.88 -8.07
C PRO A 200 20.34 -10.41 -8.52
N HIS A 201 19.28 -9.82 -9.07
CA HIS A 201 19.29 -8.50 -9.71
C HIS A 201 18.53 -7.43 -8.91
N ALA A 202 17.51 -7.85 -8.14
CA ALA A 202 16.68 -6.95 -7.34
C ALA A 202 16.15 -7.65 -6.09
N GLN A 203 15.75 -6.86 -5.09
CA GLN A 203 15.06 -7.36 -3.91
C GLN A 203 13.58 -7.61 -4.21
N VAL A 204 12.93 -8.40 -3.35
CA VAL A 204 11.48 -8.56 -3.34
C VAL A 204 10.91 -7.91 -2.08
N GLY A 205 9.79 -7.20 -2.24
CA GLY A 205 9.05 -6.58 -1.17
C GLY A 205 7.61 -7.12 -1.07
N PHE A 206 6.95 -6.78 0.03
CA PHE A 206 5.54 -7.10 0.25
C PHE A 206 4.79 -5.95 0.92
N HIS A 207 3.61 -5.64 0.39
CA HIS A 207 2.66 -4.68 0.93
C HIS A 207 1.31 -5.36 1.11
N GLY A 208 0.76 -5.36 2.32
CA GLY A 208 -0.46 -6.09 2.64
C GLY A 208 -1.51 -5.29 3.36
N HIS A 209 -2.76 -5.33 2.84
CA HIS A 209 -3.94 -4.77 3.49
C HIS A 209 -4.59 -5.72 4.50
N GLN A 210 -5.40 -5.18 5.41
CA GLN A 210 -6.02 -5.87 6.54
C GLN A 210 -7.48 -6.27 6.29
N ASN A 211 -7.98 -6.26 5.07
CA ASN A 211 -9.40 -6.53 4.81
C ASN A 211 -9.84 -7.93 5.28
N LEU A 212 -8.98 -8.95 5.17
CA LEU A 212 -9.16 -10.27 5.80
C LEU A 212 -8.33 -10.43 7.08
N SER A 213 -7.79 -9.35 7.66
CA SER A 213 -6.96 -9.33 8.87
C SER A 213 -5.69 -10.20 8.78
N LEU A 214 -5.14 -10.40 7.59
CA LEU A 214 -3.97 -11.24 7.35
C LEU A 214 -2.70 -10.46 7.00
N GLY A 215 -2.72 -9.13 6.95
CA GLY A 215 -1.60 -8.31 6.51
C GLY A 215 -0.29 -8.61 7.25
N VAL A 216 -0.33 -8.71 8.59
CA VAL A 216 0.86 -9.05 9.40
C VAL A 216 1.31 -10.49 9.16
N ALA A 217 0.38 -11.45 9.14
CA ALA A 217 0.71 -12.86 8.90
C ALA A 217 1.30 -13.09 7.50
N ASN A 218 0.69 -12.46 6.49
CA ASN A 218 1.20 -12.50 5.13
C ASN A 218 2.59 -11.85 5.00
N SER A 219 2.85 -10.76 5.75
CA SER A 219 4.18 -10.11 5.80
C SER A 219 5.24 -11.05 6.38
N VAL A 220 4.93 -11.80 7.44
CA VAL A 220 5.83 -12.81 8.00
C VAL A 220 6.12 -13.91 6.99
N LEU A 221 5.08 -14.43 6.32
CA LEU A 221 5.23 -15.46 5.27
C LEU A 221 5.97 -14.93 4.03
N ALA A 222 5.79 -13.65 3.71
CA ALA A 222 6.56 -12.99 2.65
C ALA A 222 8.06 -12.95 2.99
N VAL A 223 8.43 -12.61 4.24
CA VAL A 223 9.84 -12.66 4.69
C VAL A 223 10.39 -14.09 4.62
N GLN A 224 9.61 -15.08 5.02
CA GLN A 224 9.97 -16.49 4.87
C GLN A 224 10.14 -16.90 3.40
N GLY A 225 9.33 -16.35 2.49
CA GLY A 225 9.46 -16.50 1.05
C GLY A 225 10.63 -15.75 0.43
N GLY A 226 11.36 -14.96 1.20
CA GLY A 226 12.55 -14.23 0.77
C GLY A 226 12.39 -12.72 0.59
N ALA A 227 11.23 -12.12 0.91
CA ALA A 227 11.08 -10.67 0.90
C ALA A 227 12.06 -10.00 1.89
N ARG A 228 12.58 -8.84 1.49
CA ARG A 228 13.54 -8.06 2.29
C ARG A 228 13.10 -6.62 2.51
N GLN A 229 11.97 -6.23 1.94
CA GLN A 229 11.31 -4.95 2.20
C GLN A 229 9.84 -5.23 2.53
N ILE A 230 9.34 -4.65 3.62
CA ILE A 230 7.96 -4.85 4.08
C ILE A 230 7.36 -3.48 4.39
N ASP A 231 6.15 -3.26 3.92
CA ASP A 231 5.40 -2.05 4.23
C ASP A 231 4.51 -2.22 5.45
N GLY A 232 4.42 -1.14 6.21
CA GLY A 232 3.45 -0.96 7.27
C GLY A 232 2.85 0.44 7.25
N ALA A 233 1.88 0.66 8.12
CA ALA A 233 1.37 1.99 8.44
C ALA A 233 1.01 2.05 9.92
N LEU A 234 1.37 3.14 10.62
CA LEU A 234 1.00 3.32 12.03
C LEU A 234 -0.51 3.19 12.22
N CYS A 235 -0.94 2.55 13.30
CA CYS A 235 -2.36 2.32 13.62
C CYS A 235 -3.12 1.59 12.50
N ALA A 236 -2.45 0.85 11.63
CA ALA A 236 -3.02 0.27 10.42
C ALA A 236 -3.64 1.30 9.46
N LEU A 237 -3.30 2.58 9.54
CA LEU A 237 -3.93 3.61 8.74
C LEU A 237 -3.75 3.34 7.24
N GLY A 238 -4.84 3.30 6.48
CA GLY A 238 -4.81 2.98 5.05
C GLY A 238 -6.20 2.81 4.45
N ALA A 239 -6.23 2.55 3.16
CA ALA A 239 -7.45 2.25 2.44
C ALA A 239 -8.08 0.92 2.92
N GLY A 240 -9.40 0.79 2.80
CA GLY A 240 -10.13 -0.39 3.25
C GLY A 240 -10.12 -0.56 4.76
N ALA A 241 -9.80 -1.76 5.25
CA ALA A 241 -9.56 -2.04 6.68
C ALA A 241 -8.17 -1.56 7.14
N GLY A 242 -7.43 -0.88 6.26
CA GLY A 242 -6.08 -0.41 6.49
C GLY A 242 -4.99 -1.40 6.10
N ASN A 243 -3.75 -1.07 6.49
CA ASN A 243 -2.53 -1.82 6.18
C ASN A 243 -2.05 -2.66 7.35
N ALA A 244 -1.05 -3.50 7.14
CA ALA A 244 -0.32 -4.13 8.26
C ALA A 244 0.24 -3.02 9.18
N PRO A 245 -0.07 -3.01 10.49
CA PRO A 245 0.38 -1.92 11.37
C PRO A 245 1.91 -1.96 11.57
N THR A 246 2.59 -0.83 11.35
CA THR A 246 4.05 -0.72 11.50
C THR A 246 4.52 -1.16 12.89
N GLU A 247 3.83 -0.71 13.94
CA GLU A 247 4.15 -1.06 15.32
C GLU A 247 3.95 -2.54 15.63
N VAL A 248 2.96 -3.18 14.99
CA VAL A 248 2.72 -4.63 15.15
C VAL A 248 3.74 -5.43 14.34
N LEU A 249 4.09 -4.99 13.12
CA LEU A 249 5.15 -5.59 12.32
C LEU A 249 6.49 -5.55 13.07
N ALA A 250 6.89 -4.38 13.58
CA ALA A 250 8.13 -4.22 14.33
C ALA A 250 8.18 -5.15 15.55
N ALA A 251 7.11 -5.20 16.36
CA ALA A 251 7.03 -6.08 17.53
C ALA A 251 7.01 -7.57 17.14
N THR A 252 6.31 -7.94 16.06
CA THR A 252 6.24 -9.32 15.58
C THR A 252 7.59 -9.78 15.05
N PHE A 253 8.27 -8.95 14.27
CA PHE A 253 9.57 -9.26 13.68
C PHE A 253 10.65 -9.39 14.77
N ASP A 254 10.65 -8.49 15.75
CA ASP A 254 11.55 -8.60 16.91
C ASP A 254 11.35 -9.94 17.66
N ARG A 255 10.10 -10.35 17.89
CA ARG A 255 9.76 -11.65 18.52
C ARG A 255 10.20 -12.86 17.70
N LEU A 256 10.30 -12.73 16.39
CA LEU A 256 10.73 -13.79 15.47
C LEU A 256 12.24 -13.75 15.16
N GLY A 257 13.00 -12.81 15.76
CA GLY A 257 14.43 -12.66 15.49
C GLY A 257 14.74 -12.07 14.10
N ILE A 258 13.76 -11.41 13.47
CA ILE A 258 13.93 -10.69 12.19
C ILE A 258 14.47 -9.29 12.52
N GLY A 259 15.67 -8.98 12.06
CA GLY A 259 16.30 -7.68 12.28
C GLY A 259 15.71 -6.60 11.36
N THR A 260 15.06 -5.58 11.94
CA THR A 260 14.55 -4.42 11.19
C THR A 260 15.36 -3.15 11.47
N GLY A 261 16.07 -3.08 12.58
CA GLY A 261 16.70 -1.85 13.06
C GLY A 261 15.75 -0.86 13.72
N VAL A 262 14.45 -1.08 13.63
CA VAL A 262 13.42 -0.18 14.16
C VAL A 262 13.32 -0.30 15.67
N ASP A 263 13.23 0.82 16.38
CA ASP A 263 12.92 0.84 17.82
C ASP A 263 11.43 0.54 18.04
N VAL A 264 11.15 -0.66 18.53
CA VAL A 264 9.77 -1.13 18.80
C VAL A 264 9.05 -0.20 19.77
N LYS A 265 9.72 0.32 20.79
CA LYS A 265 9.09 1.23 21.76
C LYS A 265 8.77 2.58 21.14
N GLY A 266 9.68 3.07 20.30
CA GLY A 266 9.50 4.32 19.59
C GLY A 266 8.29 4.27 18.65
N VAL A 267 8.16 3.23 17.80
CA VAL A 267 6.99 3.12 16.90
C VAL A 267 5.68 2.89 17.63
N LEU A 268 5.69 2.20 18.79
CA LEU A 268 4.50 2.09 19.65
C LEU A 268 4.07 3.45 20.20
N ALA A 269 5.02 4.28 20.64
CA ALA A 269 4.75 5.65 21.07
C ALA A 269 4.28 6.52 19.89
N ALA A 270 4.93 6.46 18.73
CA ALA A 270 4.51 7.17 17.52
C ALA A 270 3.05 6.85 17.14
N ALA A 271 2.67 5.58 17.17
CA ALA A 271 1.29 5.16 16.89
C ALA A 271 0.30 5.71 17.93
N GLN A 272 0.59 5.55 19.22
CA GLN A 272 -0.34 5.86 20.30
C GLN A 272 -0.44 7.36 20.62
N GLU A 273 0.68 8.08 20.59
CA GLU A 273 0.79 9.43 21.10
C GLU A 273 0.78 10.49 19.99
N VAL A 274 1.25 10.13 18.78
CA VAL A 274 1.32 11.07 17.66
C VAL A 274 0.18 10.86 16.67
N LEU A 275 0.03 9.64 16.11
CA LEU A 275 -0.96 9.41 15.06
C LEU A 275 -2.38 9.23 15.59
N ARG A 276 -2.59 8.36 16.59
CA ARG A 276 -3.93 8.01 17.08
C ARG A 276 -4.79 9.22 17.48
N PRO A 277 -4.26 10.28 18.13
CA PRO A 277 -5.06 11.44 18.51
C PRO A 277 -5.66 12.25 17.36
N ILE A 278 -5.08 12.13 16.18
CA ILE A 278 -5.52 12.90 14.99
C ILE A 278 -6.40 12.07 14.05
N LEU A 279 -6.60 10.78 14.32
CA LEU A 279 -7.41 9.92 13.46
C LEU A 279 -8.91 10.20 13.63
N PRO A 280 -9.66 10.35 12.52
CA PRO A 280 -11.11 10.48 12.59
C PRO A 280 -11.79 9.18 13.04
N ARG A 281 -11.23 8.04 12.69
CA ARG A 281 -11.62 6.69 13.14
C ARG A 281 -10.44 5.74 13.09
N MET A 282 -10.45 4.72 13.94
CA MET A 282 -9.48 3.62 13.82
C MET A 282 -9.90 2.68 12.69
N PRO A 283 -8.96 2.26 11.82
CA PRO A 283 -9.24 1.22 10.83
C PRO A 283 -9.63 -0.10 11.49
N PHE A 284 -10.59 -0.81 10.92
CA PHE A 284 -10.96 -2.16 11.34
C PHE A 284 -11.68 -2.91 10.21
N ALA A 285 -11.63 -4.24 10.27
CA ALA A 285 -12.30 -5.09 9.30
C ALA A 285 -13.79 -5.21 9.66
N ASP A 286 -14.61 -4.29 9.13
CA ASP A 286 -16.07 -4.37 9.17
C ASP A 286 -16.63 -5.23 8.04
N ARG A 287 -17.96 -5.33 7.94
CA ARG A 287 -18.62 -6.13 6.89
C ARG A 287 -18.17 -5.69 5.48
N SER A 288 -18.08 -4.40 5.22
CA SER A 288 -17.75 -3.88 3.89
C SER A 288 -16.30 -4.17 3.53
N ALA A 289 -15.40 -3.95 4.45
CA ALA A 289 -13.97 -4.27 4.27
C ALA A 289 -13.74 -5.79 4.12
N ILE A 290 -14.43 -6.63 4.89
CA ILE A 290 -14.33 -8.10 4.76
C ILE A 290 -14.83 -8.54 3.38
N VAL A 291 -15.99 -8.03 2.92
CA VAL A 291 -16.51 -8.36 1.58
C VAL A 291 -15.57 -7.86 0.49
N GLN A 292 -14.95 -6.71 0.67
CA GLN A 292 -13.95 -6.17 -0.25
C GLN A 292 -12.75 -7.12 -0.41
N GLY A 293 -12.17 -7.60 0.70
CA GLY A 293 -11.10 -8.60 0.67
C GLY A 293 -11.55 -9.93 0.06
N TYR A 294 -12.73 -10.42 0.44
CA TYR A 294 -13.30 -11.66 -0.08
C TYR A 294 -13.60 -11.63 -1.58
N ALA A 295 -14.08 -10.49 -2.09
CA ALA A 295 -14.38 -10.28 -3.51
C ALA A 295 -13.16 -9.82 -4.33
N GLY A 296 -12.00 -9.60 -3.71
CA GLY A 296 -10.78 -9.16 -4.39
C GLY A 296 -10.87 -7.75 -4.97
N VAL A 297 -11.54 -6.84 -4.28
CA VAL A 297 -11.74 -5.45 -4.71
C VAL A 297 -10.66 -4.55 -4.14
N TYR A 298 -10.13 -3.66 -4.96
CA TYR A 298 -9.13 -2.67 -4.58
C TYR A 298 -9.56 -1.85 -3.35
N SER A 299 -8.70 -1.76 -2.33
CA SER A 299 -9.06 -1.20 -1.02
C SER A 299 -9.52 0.25 -1.06
N SER A 300 -9.02 1.08 -2.00
CA SER A 300 -9.45 2.48 -2.16
C SER A 300 -10.93 2.63 -2.52
N PHE A 301 -11.57 1.60 -3.08
CA PHE A 301 -12.99 1.63 -3.47
C PHE A 301 -13.95 1.72 -2.27
N LEU A 302 -13.51 1.38 -1.05
CA LEU A 302 -14.40 1.36 0.12
C LEU A 302 -15.10 2.69 0.35
N LEU A 303 -14.37 3.80 0.39
CA LEU A 303 -14.96 5.12 0.62
C LEU A 303 -15.90 5.56 -0.50
N HIS A 304 -15.61 5.18 -1.75
CA HIS A 304 -16.49 5.44 -2.88
C HIS A 304 -17.78 4.63 -2.76
N ALA A 305 -17.69 3.37 -2.37
CA ALA A 305 -18.85 2.50 -2.14
C ALA A 305 -19.71 2.97 -0.95
N GLU A 306 -19.09 3.42 0.16
CA GLU A 306 -19.79 3.99 1.31
C GLU A 306 -20.58 5.26 0.92
N ARG A 307 -19.97 6.19 0.18
CA ARG A 307 -20.64 7.41 -0.32
C ARG A 307 -21.79 7.10 -1.28
N ALA A 308 -21.59 6.14 -2.20
CA ALA A 308 -22.63 5.70 -3.12
C ALA A 308 -23.77 4.99 -2.37
N ALA A 309 -23.46 4.17 -1.38
CA ALA A 309 -24.42 3.50 -0.51
C ALA A 309 -25.34 4.48 0.21
N GLU A 310 -24.76 5.53 0.82
CA GLU A 310 -25.53 6.61 1.47
C GLU A 310 -26.43 7.32 0.46
N ARG A 311 -25.87 7.74 -0.68
CA ARG A 311 -26.59 8.50 -1.71
C ARG A 311 -27.79 7.76 -2.31
N TYR A 312 -27.63 6.44 -2.56
CA TYR A 312 -28.62 5.64 -3.26
C TYR A 312 -29.41 4.68 -2.33
N SER A 313 -29.22 4.79 -1.02
CA SER A 313 -29.89 3.97 0.00
C SER A 313 -29.74 2.45 -0.24
N VAL A 314 -28.55 2.02 -0.61
CA VAL A 314 -28.14 0.62 -0.80
C VAL A 314 -27.02 0.25 0.18
N ALA A 315 -26.66 -1.01 0.28
CA ALA A 315 -25.58 -1.40 1.20
C ALA A 315 -24.21 -1.39 0.50
N ALA A 316 -23.19 -0.77 1.15
CA ALA A 316 -21.84 -0.68 0.58
C ALA A 316 -21.24 -2.06 0.25
N HIS A 317 -21.45 -3.05 1.11
CA HIS A 317 -20.93 -4.41 0.88
C HIS A 317 -21.56 -5.09 -0.35
N GLU A 318 -22.81 -4.78 -0.72
CA GLU A 318 -23.43 -5.31 -1.94
C GLU A 318 -22.84 -4.64 -3.19
N ILE A 319 -22.55 -3.34 -3.11
CA ILE A 319 -21.84 -2.63 -4.16
C ILE A 319 -20.46 -3.28 -4.37
N LEU A 320 -19.69 -3.48 -3.31
CA LEU A 320 -18.34 -4.04 -3.37
C LEU A 320 -18.35 -5.48 -3.90
N GLN A 321 -19.35 -6.30 -3.52
CA GLN A 321 -19.50 -7.63 -4.08
C GLN A 321 -19.69 -7.59 -5.61
N ARG A 322 -20.58 -6.72 -6.11
CA ARG A 322 -20.83 -6.57 -7.56
C ARG A 322 -19.62 -6.00 -8.29
N VAL A 323 -18.87 -5.08 -7.67
CA VAL A 323 -17.59 -4.57 -8.20
C VAL A 323 -16.60 -5.71 -8.40
N GLY A 324 -16.47 -6.61 -7.42
CA GLY A 324 -15.61 -7.79 -7.51
C GLY A 324 -16.06 -8.77 -8.60
N GLU A 325 -17.37 -9.06 -8.70
CA GLU A 325 -17.95 -9.90 -9.74
C GLU A 325 -17.72 -9.33 -11.15
N ALA A 326 -17.77 -7.98 -11.29
CA ALA A 326 -17.49 -7.29 -12.55
C ALA A 326 -16.00 -7.17 -12.89
N GLY A 327 -15.12 -7.40 -11.90
CA GLY A 327 -13.68 -7.37 -12.08
C GLY A 327 -13.10 -5.97 -12.26
N TYR A 328 -13.76 -4.91 -11.79
CA TYR A 328 -13.27 -3.54 -11.89
C TYR A 328 -11.95 -3.33 -11.14
N VAL A 329 -11.12 -2.43 -11.67
CA VAL A 329 -9.79 -2.10 -11.16
C VAL A 329 -9.66 -0.60 -10.87
N GLY A 330 -8.57 -0.18 -10.22
CA GLY A 330 -8.29 1.24 -9.99
C GLY A 330 -8.39 2.07 -11.27
N GLY A 331 -8.97 3.27 -11.18
CA GLY A 331 -9.34 4.11 -12.33
C GLY A 331 -10.78 3.94 -12.82
N GLN A 332 -11.53 2.96 -12.28
CA GLN A 332 -12.92 2.67 -12.63
C GLN A 332 -13.88 2.93 -11.44
N GLU A 333 -13.55 3.90 -10.59
CA GLU A 333 -14.32 4.26 -9.39
C GLU A 333 -15.72 4.77 -9.73
N ASP A 334 -15.92 5.34 -10.91
CA ASP A 334 -17.21 5.80 -11.44
C ASP A 334 -18.21 4.65 -11.64
N MET A 335 -17.74 3.45 -11.95
CA MET A 335 -18.58 2.26 -12.11
C MET A 335 -19.32 1.86 -10.82
N ILE A 336 -18.83 2.28 -9.66
CA ILE A 336 -19.51 2.10 -8.36
C ILE A 336 -20.88 2.77 -8.36
N ILE A 337 -21.00 3.95 -9.00
CA ILE A 337 -22.26 4.70 -9.08
C ILE A 337 -23.30 3.92 -9.91
N ASP A 338 -22.89 3.36 -11.04
CA ASP A 338 -23.77 2.58 -11.89
C ASP A 338 -24.31 1.34 -11.18
N ILE A 339 -23.44 0.64 -10.45
CA ILE A 339 -23.84 -0.50 -9.60
C ILE A 339 -24.82 -0.08 -8.51
N ALA A 340 -24.54 1.04 -7.83
CA ALA A 340 -25.43 1.54 -6.78
C ALA A 340 -26.82 1.91 -7.32
N ILE A 341 -26.90 2.53 -8.51
CA ILE A 341 -28.15 2.83 -9.20
C ILE A 341 -28.91 1.54 -9.55
N GLN A 342 -28.23 0.54 -10.13
CA GLN A 342 -28.84 -0.74 -10.48
C GLN A 342 -29.43 -1.45 -9.24
N LEU A 343 -28.68 -1.46 -8.12
CA LEU A 343 -29.17 -2.04 -6.86
C LEU A 343 -30.38 -1.27 -6.30
N ALA A 344 -30.39 0.06 -6.36
CA ALA A 344 -31.51 0.88 -5.94
C ALA A 344 -32.77 0.63 -6.79
N GLN A 345 -32.61 0.52 -8.11
CA GLN A 345 -33.71 0.18 -9.04
C GLN A 345 -34.32 -1.20 -8.76
N GLN A 346 -33.48 -2.22 -8.52
CA GLN A 346 -33.92 -3.56 -8.16
C GLN A 346 -34.78 -3.59 -6.88
N ARG A 347 -34.59 -2.62 -5.99
CA ARG A 347 -35.37 -2.45 -4.75
C ARG A 347 -36.58 -1.53 -4.90
N GLY A 348 -36.84 -1.04 -6.11
CA GLY A 348 -37.94 -0.09 -6.37
C GLY A 348 -37.71 1.32 -5.82
N GLY A 349 -36.47 1.68 -5.50
CA GLY A 349 -36.10 2.96 -4.90
C GLY A 349 -35.84 4.11 -5.88
N LEU A 350 -35.63 3.80 -7.17
CA LEU A 350 -35.41 4.81 -8.23
C LEU A 350 -36.25 4.43 -9.46
N PRO A 351 -36.81 5.41 -10.19
CA PRO A 351 -37.41 5.13 -11.50
C PRO A 351 -36.36 4.57 -12.47
N ALA A 352 -36.82 3.69 -13.36
CA ALA A 352 -35.99 3.05 -14.37
C ALA A 352 -35.39 4.06 -15.38
#